data_2a7ea04e774494a07151116b6f158dbe
#
_entry.id   2a7ea04e774494a07151116b6f158dbe
#
_cell.length_a   1.000
_cell.length_b   1.000
_cell.length_c   1.000
_cell.angle_alpha   90.00
_cell.angle_beta   90.00
_cell.angle_gamma   90.00
#
_symmetry.space_group_name_H-M   'P 1'
#
loop_
_entity.id
_entity.type
_entity.pdbx_description
1 polymer ?
#
loop_
_entity_poly.entity_id
_entity_poly.type
_entity_poly.pdbx_seq_one_letter_code
_entity_poly.pdbx_strand_id
1 'polypeptide(L)'
;MTLDDDYYMDLALAEAKKAYDKAEVPIGAVLVDDNGEVIATGHNMRETWHDATAHAELIAIQEACRRLQRWRLSGLTLYVTIEPCPMCAGAIVMSRVDRVVYGSTDAKAGACESVFNIPGNATLNHRPLITAGVKQQECAAIMKAFFKERRAKRKAEKA
;
A
#
# COMPACT_ATOMS: atom_id res chain seq x y z
N MET A 1 -8.25 -10.98 -18.74
CA MET A 1 -9.19 -11.11 -17.62
C MET A 1 -9.16 -9.81 -16.79
N THR A 2 -10.33 -9.26 -16.50
CA THR A 2 -10.45 -8.08 -15.65
C THR A 2 -10.41 -8.49 -14.18
N LEU A 3 -9.52 -7.88 -13.39
CA LEU A 3 -9.43 -8.18 -11.96
C LEU A 3 -10.59 -7.53 -11.20
N ASP A 4 -11.09 -8.21 -10.17
CA ASP A 4 -12.09 -7.68 -9.25
C ASP A 4 -11.39 -6.82 -8.20
N ASP A 5 -11.39 -5.51 -8.40
CA ASP A 5 -10.68 -4.56 -7.53
C ASP A 5 -11.20 -4.59 -6.10
N ASP A 6 -12.50 -4.75 -5.89
CA ASP A 6 -13.08 -4.82 -4.55
C ASP A 6 -12.58 -6.05 -3.79
N TYR A 7 -12.53 -7.20 -4.47
CA TYR A 7 -12.05 -8.44 -3.88
C TYR A 7 -10.59 -8.31 -3.41
N TYR A 8 -9.72 -7.79 -4.28
CA TYR A 8 -8.30 -7.66 -3.94
C TYR A 8 -8.04 -6.55 -2.93
N MET A 9 -8.85 -5.49 -2.93
CA MET A 9 -8.75 -4.47 -1.89
C MET A 9 -9.17 -5.04 -0.52
N ASP A 10 -10.12 -5.96 -0.48
CA ASP A 10 -10.46 -6.67 0.76
C ASP A 10 -9.29 -7.49 1.29
N LEU A 11 -8.50 -8.10 0.39
CA LEU A 11 -7.27 -8.80 0.81
C LEU A 11 -6.23 -7.82 1.36
N ALA A 12 -6.10 -6.64 0.75
CA ALA A 12 -5.22 -5.59 1.27
C ALA A 12 -5.68 -5.10 2.63
N LEU A 13 -7.00 -4.95 2.83
CA LEU A 13 -7.58 -4.59 4.13
C LEU A 13 -7.31 -5.65 5.20
N ALA A 14 -7.34 -6.93 4.83
CA ALA A 14 -6.99 -8.01 5.75
C ALA A 14 -5.52 -7.90 6.19
N GLU A 15 -4.62 -7.51 5.29
CA GLU A 15 -3.22 -7.23 5.64
C GLU A 15 -3.12 -6.00 6.54
N ALA A 16 -3.88 -4.94 6.26
CA ALA A 16 -3.93 -3.75 7.11
C ALA A 16 -4.36 -4.10 8.54
N LYS A 17 -5.33 -5.01 8.69
CA LYS A 17 -5.78 -5.47 10.02
C LYS A 17 -4.68 -6.20 10.77
N LYS A 18 -3.83 -6.96 10.10
CA LYS A 18 -2.67 -7.59 10.73
C LYS A 18 -1.72 -6.55 11.32
N ALA A 19 -1.48 -5.45 10.60
CA ALA A 19 -0.70 -4.33 11.11
C ALA A 19 -1.39 -3.69 12.32
N TYR A 20 -2.69 -3.44 12.24
CA TYR A 20 -3.49 -2.90 13.35
C TYR A 20 -3.29 -3.73 14.62
N ASP A 21 -3.40 -5.05 14.49
CA ASP A 21 -3.29 -5.97 15.63
C ASP A 21 -1.88 -5.98 16.24
N LYS A 22 -0.88 -5.49 15.51
CA LYS A 22 0.52 -5.34 15.97
C LYS A 22 0.83 -3.92 16.44
N ALA A 23 -0.17 -3.07 16.59
CA ALA A 23 -0.02 -1.65 16.93
C ALA A 23 0.79 -0.86 15.88
N GLU A 24 0.74 -1.30 14.63
CA GLU A 24 1.31 -0.60 13.48
C GLU A 24 0.22 0.19 12.76
N VAL A 25 0.59 1.29 12.12
CA VAL A 25 -0.35 2.03 11.26
C VAL A 25 -0.94 1.06 10.24
N PRO A 26 -2.27 0.92 10.14
CA PRO A 26 -2.92 -0.17 9.42
C PRO A 26 -2.95 0.08 7.91
N ILE A 27 -1.84 -0.22 7.27
CA ILE A 27 -1.71 -0.18 5.81
C ILE A 27 -1.36 -1.59 5.33
N GLY A 28 -2.09 -2.05 4.34
CA GLY A 28 -1.88 -3.37 3.75
C GLY A 28 -1.77 -3.28 2.23
N ALA A 29 -1.06 -4.23 1.65
CA ALA A 29 -0.82 -4.28 0.21
C ALA A 29 -0.80 -5.72 -0.29
N VAL A 30 -1.29 -5.93 -1.50
CA VAL A 30 -1.17 -7.20 -2.21
C VAL A 30 -0.76 -6.93 -3.66
N LEU A 31 0.10 -7.79 -4.21
CA LEU A 31 0.47 -7.79 -5.62
C LEU A 31 -0.15 -9.01 -6.30
N VAL A 32 -0.83 -8.78 -7.42
CA VAL A 32 -1.65 -9.76 -8.12
C VAL A 32 -1.25 -9.81 -9.59
N ASP A 33 -1.12 -11.01 -10.16
CA ASP A 33 -0.80 -11.14 -11.58
C ASP A 33 -2.06 -11.06 -12.47
N ASP A 34 -1.88 -11.13 -13.79
CA ASP A 34 -2.98 -11.02 -14.75
C ASP A 34 -3.97 -12.19 -14.67
N ASN A 35 -3.58 -13.30 -14.08
CA ASN A 35 -4.44 -14.46 -13.87
C ASN A 35 -5.21 -14.41 -12.55
N GLY A 36 -5.01 -13.34 -11.76
CA GLY A 36 -5.66 -13.18 -10.48
C GLY A 36 -4.96 -13.90 -9.33
N GLU A 37 -3.76 -14.43 -9.54
CA GLU A 37 -2.98 -15.06 -8.47
C GLU A 37 -2.31 -13.99 -7.61
N VAL A 38 -2.44 -14.10 -6.29
CA VAL A 38 -1.74 -13.24 -5.35
C VAL A 38 -0.28 -13.70 -5.28
N ILE A 39 0.63 -12.83 -5.74
CA ILE A 39 2.06 -13.13 -5.78
C ILE A 39 2.73 -12.77 -4.45
N ALA A 40 2.33 -11.67 -3.85
CA ALA A 40 2.95 -11.21 -2.60
C ALA A 40 1.97 -10.35 -1.80
N THR A 41 2.19 -10.30 -0.49
CA THR A 41 1.43 -9.48 0.43
C THR A 41 2.38 -8.71 1.34
N GLY A 42 1.89 -7.64 1.95
CA GLY A 42 2.66 -6.88 2.92
C GLY A 42 1.77 -6.03 3.79
N HIS A 43 2.23 -5.74 4.98
CA HIS A 43 1.60 -4.76 5.85
C HIS A 43 2.69 -4.01 6.59
N ASN A 44 2.37 -2.80 7.06
CA ASN A 44 3.35 -1.92 7.70
C ASN A 44 3.95 -2.59 8.94
N MET A 45 5.29 -2.58 9.03
CA MET A 45 6.06 -3.17 10.12
C MET A 45 7.11 -2.19 10.66
N ARG A 46 6.93 -0.90 10.39
CA ARG A 46 7.93 0.15 10.71
C ARG A 46 8.39 0.12 12.16
N GLU A 47 7.44 0.06 13.09
CA GLU A 47 7.77 0.07 14.53
C GLU A 47 8.35 -1.28 14.98
N THR A 48 7.70 -2.38 14.58
CA THR A 48 8.07 -3.74 14.97
C THR A 48 9.48 -4.10 14.52
N TRP A 49 9.85 -3.69 13.30
CA TRP A 49 11.17 -3.99 12.72
C TRP A 49 12.19 -2.87 12.93
N HIS A 50 11.79 -1.75 13.54
CA HIS A 50 12.64 -0.57 13.67
C HIS A 50 13.23 -0.16 12.32
N ASP A 51 12.38 -0.11 11.30
CA ASP A 51 12.80 0.10 9.91
C ASP A 51 11.88 1.09 9.22
N ALA A 52 12.39 2.27 8.91
CA ALA A 52 11.63 3.34 8.26
C ALA A 52 11.16 2.96 6.86
N THR A 53 11.79 1.96 6.23
CA THR A 53 11.41 1.50 4.89
C THR A 53 10.42 0.34 4.91
N ALA A 54 10.06 -0.18 6.08
CA ALA A 54 9.17 -1.34 6.22
C ALA A 54 7.70 -0.98 6.01
N HIS A 55 7.40 -0.36 4.88
CA HIS A 55 6.05 -0.07 4.44
C HIS A 55 5.43 -1.27 3.71
N ALA A 56 4.11 -1.39 3.77
CA ALA A 56 3.37 -2.49 3.15
C ALA A 56 3.77 -2.72 1.70
N GLU A 57 3.85 -1.65 0.92
CA GLU A 57 4.16 -1.71 -0.51
C GLU A 57 5.58 -2.23 -0.77
N LEU A 58 6.57 -1.73 -0.02
CA LEU A 58 7.96 -2.18 -0.18
C LEU A 58 8.12 -3.65 0.20
N ILE A 59 7.45 -4.07 1.27
CA ILE A 59 7.48 -5.48 1.71
C ILE A 59 6.90 -6.38 0.62
N ALA A 60 5.75 -5.99 0.04
CA ALA A 60 5.12 -6.74 -1.04
C ALA A 60 5.99 -6.78 -2.30
N ILE A 61 6.58 -5.64 -2.69
CA ILE A 61 7.47 -5.56 -3.85
C ILE A 61 8.70 -6.46 -3.67
N GLN A 62 9.35 -6.38 -2.52
CA GLN A 62 10.53 -7.20 -2.23
C GLN A 62 10.21 -8.70 -2.28
N GLU A 63 9.08 -9.09 -1.69
CA GLU A 63 8.63 -10.49 -1.70
C GLU A 63 8.34 -10.97 -3.13
N ALA A 64 7.65 -10.17 -3.92
CA ALA A 64 7.34 -10.52 -5.32
C ALA A 64 8.63 -10.69 -6.15
N CYS A 65 9.60 -9.79 -5.99
CA CYS A 65 10.89 -9.89 -6.69
C CYS A 65 11.60 -11.20 -6.34
N ARG A 66 11.62 -11.56 -5.06
CA ARG A 66 12.24 -12.83 -4.61
C ARG A 66 11.50 -14.04 -5.15
N ARG A 67 10.18 -14.03 -5.06
CA ARG A 67 9.36 -15.16 -5.51
C ARG A 67 9.47 -15.39 -7.02
N LEU A 68 9.44 -14.29 -7.80
CA LEU A 68 9.47 -14.37 -9.26
C LEU A 68 10.90 -14.40 -9.84
N GLN A 69 11.91 -14.22 -9.01
CA GLN A 69 13.32 -14.19 -9.42
C GLN A 69 13.56 -13.15 -10.52
N ARG A 70 12.97 -11.95 -10.36
CA ARG A 70 13.15 -10.81 -11.25
C ARG A 70 12.80 -9.53 -10.52
N TRP A 71 13.41 -8.41 -10.92
CA TRP A 71 13.10 -7.10 -10.33
C TRP A 71 11.99 -6.35 -11.09
N ARG A 72 11.80 -6.67 -12.37
CA ARG A 72 10.70 -6.10 -13.14
C ARG A 72 9.41 -6.83 -12.79
N LEU A 73 8.44 -6.07 -12.29
CA LEU A 73 7.15 -6.61 -11.90
C LEU A 73 6.06 -6.29 -12.92
N SER A 74 6.45 -6.27 -14.22
CA SER A 74 5.47 -6.13 -15.30
C SER A 74 4.44 -7.25 -15.22
N GLY A 75 3.20 -6.96 -15.55
CA GLY A 75 2.10 -7.90 -15.44
C GLY A 75 1.45 -7.93 -14.06
N LEU A 76 1.95 -7.18 -13.08
CA LEU A 76 1.38 -7.17 -11.73
C LEU A 76 0.60 -5.88 -11.45
N THR A 77 -0.46 -6.03 -10.66
CA THR A 77 -1.25 -4.93 -10.11
C THR A 77 -1.03 -4.89 -8.60
N LEU A 78 -0.73 -3.71 -8.08
CA LEU A 78 -0.59 -3.49 -6.64
C LEU A 78 -1.88 -2.90 -6.09
N TYR A 79 -2.45 -3.56 -5.10
CA TYR A 79 -3.58 -3.05 -4.31
C TYR A 79 -3.03 -2.61 -2.96
N VAL A 80 -3.30 -1.38 -2.57
CA VAL A 80 -2.84 -0.84 -1.28
C VAL A 80 -3.96 0.01 -0.67
N THR A 81 -4.14 -0.10 0.64
CA THR A 81 -5.27 0.54 1.32
C THR A 81 -5.18 2.06 1.36
N ILE A 82 -3.96 2.61 1.38
CA ILE A 82 -3.73 4.06 1.44
C ILE A 82 -2.81 4.46 0.29
N GLU A 83 -3.03 5.65 -0.25
CA GLU A 83 -2.19 6.23 -1.31
C GLU A 83 -0.69 6.12 -0.96
N PRO A 84 0.14 5.56 -1.86
CA PRO A 84 1.57 5.40 -1.59
C PRO A 84 2.28 6.72 -1.30
N CYS A 85 3.23 6.69 -0.37
CA CYS A 85 4.11 7.81 -0.06
C CYS A 85 5.20 7.96 -1.16
N PRO A 86 6.03 9.03 -1.12
CA PRO A 86 7.07 9.22 -2.15
C PRO A 86 8.04 8.04 -2.28
N MET A 87 8.45 7.45 -1.16
CA MET A 87 9.35 6.28 -1.17
C MET A 87 8.72 5.10 -1.91
N CYS A 88 7.47 4.77 -1.58
CA CYS A 88 6.77 3.64 -2.18
C CYS A 88 6.38 3.92 -3.64
N ALA A 89 5.94 5.14 -3.95
CA ALA A 89 5.64 5.52 -5.33
C ALA A 89 6.88 5.43 -6.21
N GLY A 90 8.04 5.84 -5.70
CA GLY A 90 9.31 5.66 -6.37
C GLY A 90 9.64 4.19 -6.62
N ALA A 91 9.46 3.35 -5.62
CA ALA A 91 9.70 1.90 -5.76
C ALA A 91 8.75 1.26 -6.77
N ILE A 92 7.50 1.68 -6.82
CA ILE A 92 6.51 1.22 -7.79
C ILE A 92 6.98 1.52 -9.22
N VAL A 93 7.42 2.75 -9.46
CA VAL A 93 7.94 3.15 -10.77
C VAL A 93 9.21 2.35 -11.11
N MET A 94 10.14 2.25 -10.17
CA MET A 94 11.42 1.56 -10.38
C MET A 94 11.24 0.07 -10.65
N SER A 95 10.27 -0.57 -10.03
CA SER A 95 9.99 -2.00 -10.20
C SER A 95 9.08 -2.31 -11.39
N ARG A 96 8.56 -1.29 -12.09
CA ARG A 96 7.74 -1.46 -13.29
C ARG A 96 6.40 -2.16 -13.06
N VAL A 97 5.77 -1.93 -11.90
CA VAL A 97 4.40 -2.40 -11.66
C VAL A 97 3.45 -1.79 -12.68
N ASP A 98 2.58 -2.58 -13.27
CA ASP A 98 1.69 -2.14 -14.35
C ASP A 98 0.60 -1.19 -13.86
N ARG A 99 0.02 -1.47 -12.69
CA ARG A 99 -1.13 -0.75 -12.20
C ARG A 99 -1.10 -0.66 -10.68
N VAL A 100 -1.52 0.49 -10.16
CA VAL A 100 -1.70 0.72 -8.72
C VAL A 100 -3.16 1.06 -8.46
N VAL A 101 -3.77 0.34 -7.53
CA VAL A 101 -5.14 0.59 -7.05
C VAL A 101 -5.04 0.92 -5.57
N TYR A 102 -5.48 2.12 -5.16
CA TYR A 102 -5.49 2.45 -3.75
C TYR A 102 -6.88 2.86 -3.26
N GLY A 103 -7.08 2.74 -1.95
CA GLY A 103 -8.36 3.03 -1.33
C GLY A 103 -8.48 4.50 -0.97
N SER A 104 -7.88 4.91 0.13
CA SER A 104 -7.97 6.28 0.64
C SER A 104 -6.77 7.11 0.25
N THR A 105 -6.99 8.41 0.02
CA THR A 105 -5.91 9.37 -0.21
C THR A 105 -5.17 9.67 1.08
N ASP A 106 -3.94 10.19 0.97
CA ASP A 106 -3.15 10.68 2.08
C ASP A 106 -2.78 12.14 1.82
N ALA A 107 -3.49 13.05 2.47
CA ALA A 107 -3.30 14.48 2.26
C ALA A 107 -1.93 15.01 2.71
N LYS A 108 -1.23 14.26 3.57
CA LYS A 108 0.05 14.68 4.15
C LYS A 108 1.27 14.16 3.40
N ALA A 109 1.17 12.95 2.84
CA ALA A 109 2.33 12.29 2.23
C ALA A 109 2.01 11.54 0.93
N GLY A 110 0.78 11.61 0.44
CA GLY A 110 0.38 10.90 -0.77
C GLY A 110 1.15 11.34 -1.99
N ALA A 111 1.70 10.40 -2.73
CA ALA A 111 2.58 10.69 -3.86
C ALA A 111 2.03 10.25 -5.21
N CYS A 112 0.75 9.87 -5.27
CA CYS A 112 0.06 9.56 -6.53
C CYS A 112 -0.80 10.72 -7.01
N GLU A 113 -1.39 11.49 -6.09
CA GLU A 113 -2.22 12.66 -6.44
C GLU A 113 -2.25 13.75 -5.37
N SER A 114 -2.13 13.40 -4.08
CA SER A 114 -2.44 14.35 -2.99
C SER A 114 -1.38 15.43 -2.79
N VAL A 115 -0.11 15.05 -2.75
CA VAL A 115 1.01 15.98 -2.56
C VAL A 115 1.92 15.98 -3.78
N PHE A 116 2.24 14.79 -4.27
CA PHE A 116 3.07 14.60 -5.47
C PHE A 116 2.32 13.71 -6.46
N ASN A 117 2.78 13.74 -7.71
CA ASN A 117 2.33 12.79 -8.73
C ASN A 117 3.55 12.10 -9.34
N ILE A 118 4.20 11.25 -8.54
CA ILE A 118 5.40 10.54 -8.97
C ILE A 118 5.09 9.55 -10.11
N PRO A 119 4.05 8.69 -10.00
CA PRO A 119 3.76 7.73 -11.07
C PRO A 119 3.34 8.37 -12.39
N GLY A 120 2.84 9.60 -12.35
CA GLY A 120 2.42 10.33 -13.55
C GLY A 120 3.48 11.22 -14.17
N ASN A 121 4.69 11.26 -13.60
CA ASN A 121 5.75 12.14 -14.11
C ASN A 121 6.26 11.65 -15.47
N ALA A 122 6.11 12.51 -16.50
CA ALA A 122 6.44 12.17 -17.87
C ALA A 122 7.93 11.93 -18.13
N THR A 123 8.79 12.43 -17.24
CA THR A 123 10.25 12.29 -17.37
C THR A 123 10.73 10.90 -16.89
N LEU A 124 9.97 10.25 -16.02
CA LEU A 124 10.35 8.93 -15.52
C LEU A 124 10.15 7.85 -16.57
N ASN A 125 10.89 6.76 -16.46
CA ASN A 125 10.92 5.68 -17.46
C ASN A 125 9.64 4.86 -17.52
N HIS A 126 8.78 4.93 -16.52
CA HIS A 126 7.59 4.10 -16.40
C HIS A 126 6.46 4.85 -15.71
N ARG A 127 5.25 4.70 -16.22
CA ARG A 127 4.04 5.32 -15.67
C ARG A 127 2.98 4.25 -15.50
N PRO A 128 2.80 3.69 -14.28
CA PRO A 128 1.75 2.73 -14.04
C PRO A 128 0.37 3.39 -14.17
N LEU A 129 -0.63 2.59 -14.49
CA LEU A 129 -2.03 3.04 -14.44
C LEU A 129 -2.43 3.21 -12.97
N ILE A 130 -3.17 4.25 -12.67
CA ILE A 130 -3.61 4.56 -11.30
C ILE A 130 -5.13 4.48 -11.23
N THR A 131 -5.64 3.73 -10.25
CA THR A 131 -7.05 3.71 -9.89
C THR A 131 -7.18 4.07 -8.41
N ALA A 132 -7.95 5.11 -8.11
CA ALA A 132 -8.13 5.60 -6.75
C ALA A 132 -9.54 5.31 -6.25
N GLY A 133 -9.72 5.26 -4.93
CA GLY A 133 -11.04 5.26 -4.31
C GLY A 133 -11.74 3.92 -4.20
N VAL A 134 -11.03 2.82 -4.43
CA VAL A 134 -11.61 1.49 -4.27
C VAL A 134 -11.69 1.15 -2.78
N LYS A 135 -12.91 0.95 -2.28
CA LYS A 135 -13.18 0.74 -0.85
C LYS A 135 -12.63 1.86 0.03
N GLN A 136 -12.74 3.08 -0.49
CA GLN A 136 -12.17 4.27 0.15
C GLN A 136 -12.65 4.45 1.59
N GLN A 137 -13.95 4.25 1.84
CA GLN A 137 -14.53 4.44 3.17
C GLN A 137 -13.96 3.43 4.18
N GLU A 138 -13.88 2.17 3.80
CA GLU A 138 -13.35 1.11 4.66
C GLU A 138 -11.86 1.34 4.96
N CYS A 139 -11.09 1.74 3.95
CA CYS A 139 -9.67 2.05 4.10
C CYS A 139 -9.44 3.27 5.01
N ALA A 140 -10.25 4.31 4.86
CA ALA A 140 -10.19 5.48 5.73
C ALA A 140 -10.64 5.16 7.15
N ALA A 141 -11.66 4.30 7.31
CA ALA A 141 -12.23 3.97 8.62
C ALA A 141 -11.22 3.25 9.52
N ILE A 142 -10.47 2.28 9.00
CA ILE A 142 -9.48 1.55 9.79
C ILE A 142 -8.35 2.48 10.26
N MET A 143 -7.96 3.44 9.44
CA MET A 143 -6.97 4.47 9.80
C MET A 143 -7.48 5.36 10.92
N LYS A 144 -8.71 5.84 10.80
CA LYS A 144 -9.35 6.69 11.84
C LYS A 144 -9.44 5.96 13.16
N ALA A 145 -9.88 4.70 13.15
CA ALA A 145 -10.00 3.88 14.35
C ALA A 145 -8.66 3.72 15.04
N PHE A 146 -7.60 3.45 14.28
CA PHE A 146 -6.25 3.28 14.81
C PHE A 146 -5.76 4.56 15.51
N PHE A 147 -5.84 5.72 14.87
CA PHE A 147 -5.36 6.97 15.45
C PHE A 147 -6.21 7.43 16.63
N LYS A 148 -7.51 7.19 16.59
CA LYS A 148 -8.40 7.48 17.74
C LYS A 148 -7.97 6.66 18.95
N GLU A 149 -7.72 5.39 18.78
CA GLU A 149 -7.26 4.49 19.84
C GLU A 149 -5.89 4.90 20.39
N ARG A 150 -4.97 5.31 19.48
CA ARG A 150 -3.64 5.80 19.87
C ARG A 150 -3.73 7.08 20.71
N ARG A 151 -4.59 8.02 20.34
CA ARG A 151 -4.80 9.26 21.11
C ARG A 151 -5.37 8.96 22.50
N ALA A 152 -6.31 8.02 22.60
CA ALA A 152 -6.89 7.60 23.87
C ALA A 152 -5.82 7.00 24.79
N LYS A 153 -4.94 6.14 24.26
CA LYS A 153 -3.83 5.54 25.01
C LYS A 153 -2.85 6.61 25.52
N ARG A 154 -2.50 7.58 24.68
CA ARG A 154 -1.60 8.69 25.08
C ARG A 154 -2.19 9.51 26.22
N LYS A 155 -3.48 9.80 26.19
CA LYS A 155 -4.18 10.50 27.28
C LYS A 155 -4.13 9.71 28.58
N ALA A 156 -4.37 8.39 28.50
CA ALA A 156 -4.33 7.52 29.69
C ALA A 156 -2.94 7.46 30.30
N GLU A 157 -1.89 7.42 29.47
CA GLU A 157 -0.49 7.39 29.93
C GLU A 157 -0.06 8.71 30.59
N LYS A 158 -0.69 9.84 30.22
CA LYS A 158 -0.38 11.16 30.81
C LYS A 158 -1.20 11.50 32.06
N ALA A 159 -2.21 10.70 32.36
CA ALA A 159 -3.09 10.92 33.49
C ALA A 159 -2.45 10.50 34.82
#